data_c14d5c5579c4c6b50e3adb056851f463
#
_entry.id   c14d5c5579c4c6b50e3adb056851f463
#
_cell.length_a   1.000
_cell.length_b   1.000
_cell.length_c   1.000
_cell.angle_alpha   90.00
_cell.angle_beta   90.00
_cell.angle_gamma   90.00
#
_symmetry.space_group_name_H-M   'P 1'
#
loop_
_entity.id
_entity.type
_entity.pdbx_description
1 polymer ?
#
loop_
_entity_poly.entity_id
_entity_poly.type
_entity_poly.pdbx_seq_one_letter_code
_entity_poly.pdbx_strand_id
1 'polypeptide(L)'
;MDYILANATVFVHGKFMKSNVFIANGMIHEISNRTPQADCSVYDLNGCFVFPGFIDVHVHLREPGFFYKETIKSGSLAAAHGGYTAVCAMPNLNPVPDCRENLEVQLKAIRETACIQVVPYGTITVGEKGEKLAAYDEIVNDVCAFSDDGRGVQNDEIMREAMKKISTYNKIVAAHCEDNSLLAGGYIHKGEYAQAHGHRGICSESEWKQIERDLQLVKETGVKYHVCHISTRESVALIRKARAEGLDVTCETAPHYLTMNDSMLQEDGRFKMNPPIRSEEDREALIAGILDGTIGMIATDHAPHSAEEKSRGLKKSLMGVVGLETAFPILYTKLVKTGVLSLEKLIELMHTNPRNRFCVGTPLE
;
A
#
# COMPACT_ATOMS: atom_id res chain seq x y z
N MET A 1 -27.73 5.64 23.16
CA MET A 1 -27.22 6.26 21.92
C MET A 1 -26.21 7.30 22.30
N ASP A 2 -25.02 7.24 21.75
CA ASP A 2 -23.95 8.17 22.13
C ASP A 2 -24.08 9.45 21.32
N TYR A 3 -24.22 9.33 20.01
CA TYR A 3 -24.44 10.46 19.12
C TYR A 3 -24.98 10.00 17.75
N ILE A 4 -25.46 10.99 16.98
CA ILE A 4 -26.03 10.80 15.64
C ILE A 4 -25.28 11.72 14.67
N LEU A 5 -24.81 11.17 13.53
CA LEU A 5 -24.35 11.93 12.39
C LEU A 5 -25.56 12.14 11.46
N ALA A 6 -26.11 13.34 11.45
CA ALA A 6 -27.38 13.63 10.78
C ALA A 6 -27.16 14.29 9.41
N ASN A 7 -28.07 14.07 8.46
CA ASN A 7 -28.15 14.72 7.15
C ASN A 7 -26.92 14.48 6.24
N ALA A 8 -26.16 13.44 6.50
CA ALA A 8 -24.97 13.13 5.72
C ALA A 8 -25.31 12.48 4.37
N THR A 9 -24.34 12.50 3.46
CA THR A 9 -24.30 11.62 2.29
C THR A 9 -23.43 10.42 2.65
N VAL A 10 -24.07 9.28 2.99
CA VAL A 10 -23.43 8.10 3.58
C VAL A 10 -23.14 7.07 2.51
N PHE A 11 -21.95 6.47 2.54
CA PHE A 11 -21.56 5.36 1.67
C PHE A 11 -22.08 4.04 2.25
N VAL A 12 -23.01 3.41 1.56
CA VAL A 12 -23.67 2.16 1.97
C VAL A 12 -23.77 1.23 0.77
N HIS A 13 -23.30 -0.01 0.93
CA HIS A 13 -23.32 -1.03 -0.14
C HIS A 13 -22.80 -0.53 -1.50
N GLY A 14 -21.67 0.18 -1.51
CA GLY A 14 -21.02 0.66 -2.72
C GLY A 14 -21.62 1.92 -3.35
N LYS A 15 -22.57 2.59 -2.69
CA LYS A 15 -23.24 3.80 -3.22
C LYS A 15 -23.41 4.85 -2.13
N PHE A 16 -23.49 6.10 -2.55
CA PHE A 16 -23.82 7.21 -1.67
C PHE A 16 -25.34 7.46 -1.61
N MET A 17 -25.86 7.63 -0.40
CA MET A 17 -27.26 7.98 -0.15
C MET A 17 -27.39 8.94 1.01
N LYS A 18 -28.38 9.83 0.98
CA LYS A 18 -28.73 10.68 2.12
C LYS A 18 -29.25 9.81 3.26
N SER A 19 -28.64 9.94 4.43
CA SER A 19 -29.04 9.16 5.61
C SER A 19 -28.46 9.75 6.90
N ASN A 20 -28.94 9.25 8.04
CA ASN A 20 -28.36 9.48 9.35
C ASN A 20 -27.62 8.21 9.81
N VAL A 21 -26.52 8.40 10.55
CA VAL A 21 -25.77 7.29 11.15
C VAL A 21 -25.91 7.38 12.67
N PHE A 22 -26.49 6.35 13.26
CA PHE A 22 -26.72 6.24 14.70
C PHE A 22 -25.58 5.43 15.34
N ILE A 23 -24.88 6.03 16.29
CA ILE A 23 -23.75 5.44 16.97
C ILE A 23 -24.11 5.12 18.42
N ALA A 24 -23.84 3.88 18.84
CA ALA A 24 -24.02 3.44 20.22
C ALA A 24 -22.86 2.53 20.65
N ASN A 25 -22.27 2.81 21.80
CA ASN A 25 -21.11 2.08 22.34
C ASN A 25 -19.94 1.99 21.34
N GLY A 26 -19.68 3.09 20.60
CA GLY A 26 -18.63 3.14 19.59
C GLY A 26 -18.90 2.32 18.32
N MET A 27 -20.11 1.76 18.16
CA MET A 27 -20.51 0.95 16.99
C MET A 27 -21.61 1.64 16.20
N ILE A 28 -21.61 1.45 14.88
CA ILE A 28 -22.75 1.84 14.04
C ILE A 28 -23.93 0.93 14.42
N HIS A 29 -24.98 1.51 14.97
CA HIS A 29 -26.17 0.80 15.37
C HIS A 29 -27.21 0.74 14.24
N GLU A 30 -27.35 1.85 13.50
CA GLU A 30 -28.35 1.98 12.45
C GLU A 30 -27.91 3.04 11.43
N ILE A 31 -28.18 2.80 10.15
CA ILE A 31 -28.10 3.79 9.08
C ILE A 31 -29.52 3.92 8.49
N SER A 32 -30.19 5.04 8.72
CA SER A 32 -31.57 5.24 8.25
C SER A 32 -31.94 6.71 8.16
N ASN A 33 -33.08 6.99 7.53
CA ASN A 33 -33.66 8.34 7.45
C ASN A 33 -34.57 8.68 8.63
N ARG A 34 -34.57 7.89 9.71
CA ARG A 34 -35.35 8.16 10.91
C ARG A 34 -34.93 9.50 11.53
N THR A 35 -35.90 10.29 11.99
CA THR A 35 -35.62 11.54 12.67
C THR A 35 -34.85 11.27 13.96
N PRO A 36 -33.75 11.99 14.23
CA PRO A 36 -33.04 11.90 15.50
C PRO A 36 -33.95 12.23 16.69
N GLN A 37 -33.92 11.40 17.74
CA GLN A 37 -34.61 11.68 19.00
C GLN A 37 -33.74 12.56 19.92
N ALA A 38 -34.35 13.35 20.78
CA ALA A 38 -33.70 14.43 21.52
C ALA A 38 -32.72 14.02 22.63
N ASP A 39 -32.55 12.73 22.91
CA ASP A 39 -31.82 12.27 24.11
C ASP A 39 -30.30 11.95 23.83
N CYS A 40 -29.75 12.41 22.71
CA CYS A 40 -28.34 12.20 22.36
C CYS A 40 -27.77 13.41 21.59
N SER A 41 -26.44 13.51 21.54
CA SER A 41 -25.76 14.52 20.74
C SER A 41 -26.00 14.31 19.24
N VAL A 42 -26.40 15.34 18.54
CA VAL A 42 -26.62 15.31 17.09
C VAL A 42 -25.62 16.23 16.41
N TYR A 43 -24.86 15.68 15.47
CA TYR A 43 -23.94 16.41 14.60
C TYR A 43 -24.58 16.55 13.23
N ASP A 44 -24.90 17.76 12.81
CA ASP A 44 -25.43 18.03 11.48
C ASP A 44 -24.31 18.02 10.46
N LEU A 45 -24.31 17.03 9.57
CA LEU A 45 -23.33 16.82 8.49
C LEU A 45 -23.92 17.14 7.11
N ASN A 46 -24.84 18.08 7.02
CA ASN A 46 -25.39 18.48 5.73
C ASN A 46 -24.28 18.96 4.78
N GLY A 47 -24.25 18.37 3.57
CA GLY A 47 -23.19 18.61 2.58
C GLY A 47 -21.91 17.79 2.78
N CYS A 48 -21.78 17.03 3.87
CA CYS A 48 -20.64 16.16 4.11
C CYS A 48 -20.89 14.74 3.61
N PHE A 49 -19.80 14.08 3.24
CA PHE A 49 -19.78 12.65 2.96
C PHE A 49 -19.30 11.87 4.19
N VAL A 50 -19.94 10.73 4.46
CA VAL A 50 -19.53 9.77 5.49
C VAL A 50 -19.25 8.44 4.80
N PHE A 51 -18.05 7.92 4.95
CA PHE A 51 -17.61 6.65 4.40
C PHE A 51 -16.60 5.98 5.33
N PRO A 52 -16.32 4.68 5.15
CA PRO A 52 -15.37 3.95 5.99
C PRO A 52 -13.97 4.55 5.94
N GLY A 53 -13.24 4.47 7.06
CA GLY A 53 -11.83 4.85 7.09
C GLY A 53 -10.99 4.00 6.13
N PHE A 54 -9.94 4.59 5.59
CA PHE A 54 -9.07 3.95 4.61
C PHE A 54 -8.20 2.84 5.21
N ILE A 55 -7.72 1.96 4.35
CA ILE A 55 -6.77 0.89 4.68
C ILE A 55 -5.60 1.02 3.72
N ASP A 56 -4.39 1.14 4.27
CA ASP A 56 -3.16 1.14 3.49
C ASP A 56 -2.42 -0.19 3.68
N VAL A 57 -2.23 -0.90 2.59
CA VAL A 57 -1.58 -2.22 2.66
C VAL A 57 -0.07 -2.17 2.48
N HIS A 58 0.52 -0.95 2.37
CA HIS A 58 1.95 -0.80 2.14
C HIS A 58 2.50 0.48 2.80
N VAL A 59 3.02 0.37 4.02
CA VAL A 59 3.65 1.47 4.74
C VAL A 59 4.92 1.03 5.48
N HIS A 60 5.87 1.95 5.65
CA HIS A 60 7.11 1.73 6.38
C HIS A 60 7.12 2.55 7.66
N LEU A 61 6.77 1.95 8.79
CA LEU A 61 6.73 2.64 10.08
C LEU A 61 8.08 2.69 10.81
N ARG A 62 9.13 2.11 10.23
CA ARG A 62 10.53 2.25 10.65
C ARG A 62 10.87 1.75 12.06
N GLU A 63 9.91 1.32 12.84
CA GLU A 63 10.08 0.78 14.19
C GLU A 63 9.73 -0.71 14.21
N PRO A 64 10.63 -1.56 14.78
CA PRO A 64 11.89 -1.25 15.47
C PRO A 64 13.07 -0.91 14.54
N GLY A 65 14.09 -0.29 15.12
CA GLY A 65 15.44 -0.14 14.55
C GLY A 65 15.76 1.20 13.89
N PHE A 66 14.76 1.92 13.38
CA PHE A 66 14.98 3.17 12.61
C PHE A 66 14.15 4.33 13.15
N PHE A 67 14.03 4.44 14.47
CA PHE A 67 13.21 5.43 15.19
C PHE A 67 13.46 6.89 14.77
N TYR A 68 14.67 7.20 14.33
CA TYR A 68 15.04 8.55 13.89
C TYR A 68 14.37 8.96 12.57
N LYS A 69 13.79 8.01 11.84
CA LYS A 69 13.02 8.27 10.61
C LYS A 69 11.54 8.40 10.90
N GLU A 70 11.01 7.46 11.68
CA GLU A 70 9.62 7.38 12.11
C GLU A 70 9.48 6.37 13.26
N THR A 71 8.37 6.49 14.00
CA THR A 71 7.93 5.53 15.01
C THR A 71 6.54 5.02 14.67
N ILE A 72 6.13 3.89 15.22
CA ILE A 72 4.74 3.39 15.08
C ILE A 72 3.75 4.44 15.59
N LYS A 73 4.08 5.15 16.67
CA LYS A 73 3.25 6.23 17.19
C LYS A 73 3.07 7.36 16.17
N SER A 74 4.16 7.90 15.61
CA SER A 74 4.07 9.03 14.67
C SER A 74 3.41 8.63 13.36
N GLY A 75 3.76 7.48 12.79
CA GLY A 75 3.18 6.98 11.55
C GLY A 75 1.71 6.62 11.69
N SER A 76 1.29 6.00 12.81
CA SER A 76 -0.13 5.72 13.05
C SER A 76 -0.96 7.00 13.26
N LEU A 77 -0.38 8.05 13.86
CA LEU A 77 -1.01 9.38 13.96
C LEU A 77 -1.13 10.04 12.58
N ALA A 78 -0.09 9.99 11.74
CA ALA A 78 -0.15 10.48 10.37
C ALA A 78 -1.21 9.74 9.55
N ALA A 79 -1.31 8.42 9.71
CA ALA A 79 -2.34 7.62 9.08
C ALA A 79 -3.75 8.02 9.55
N ALA A 80 -3.96 8.16 10.86
CA ALA A 80 -5.25 8.62 11.40
C ALA A 80 -5.63 10.01 10.87
N HIS A 81 -4.67 10.94 10.78
CA HIS A 81 -4.88 12.28 10.21
C HIS A 81 -5.25 12.21 8.72
N GLY A 82 -4.68 11.26 7.98
CA GLY A 82 -5.02 10.98 6.58
C GLY A 82 -6.35 10.25 6.36
N GLY A 83 -7.06 9.88 7.45
CA GLY A 83 -8.33 9.17 7.38
C GLY A 83 -8.19 7.63 7.32
N TYR A 84 -7.02 7.08 7.60
CA TYR A 84 -6.80 5.65 7.69
C TYR A 84 -7.19 5.10 9.05
N THR A 85 -7.80 3.93 9.07
CA THR A 85 -8.16 3.17 10.28
C THR A 85 -7.36 1.90 10.44
N ALA A 86 -6.69 1.45 9.38
CA ALA A 86 -5.79 0.32 9.41
C ALA A 86 -4.63 0.53 8.42
N VAL A 87 -3.44 0.02 8.79
CA VAL A 87 -2.27 -0.01 7.90
C VAL A 87 -1.52 -1.34 8.04
N CYS A 88 -0.92 -1.82 6.95
CA CYS A 88 -0.05 -2.99 6.94
C CYS A 88 1.41 -2.52 6.86
N ALA A 89 2.19 -2.84 7.90
CA ALA A 89 3.56 -2.35 8.05
C ALA A 89 4.57 -3.33 7.46
N MET A 90 5.34 -2.87 6.46
CA MET A 90 6.39 -3.65 5.77
C MET A 90 7.51 -4.09 6.71
N PRO A 91 8.18 -5.23 6.40
CA PRO A 91 9.05 -5.92 7.34
C PRO A 91 10.50 -5.43 7.38
N ASN A 92 10.90 -4.48 6.54
CA ASN A 92 12.27 -3.98 6.43
C ASN A 92 12.74 -3.16 7.66
N LEU A 93 12.83 -3.84 8.77
CA LEU A 93 13.08 -3.33 10.13
C LEU A 93 14.40 -3.88 10.71
N ASN A 94 14.72 -3.55 11.96
CA ASN A 94 15.82 -4.12 12.68
C ASN A 94 15.46 -4.31 14.18
N PRO A 95 15.22 -5.57 14.63
CA PRO A 95 15.28 -6.79 13.84
C PRO A 95 14.15 -6.89 12.83
N VAL A 96 14.34 -7.66 11.74
CA VAL A 96 13.29 -8.03 10.79
C VAL A 96 12.36 -9.09 11.39
N PRO A 97 11.06 -9.10 11.11
CA PRO A 97 10.09 -10.06 11.66
C PRO A 97 10.13 -11.41 10.92
N ASP A 98 11.25 -12.12 11.03
CA ASP A 98 11.52 -13.41 10.38
C ASP A 98 11.32 -14.63 11.29
N CYS A 99 11.11 -14.40 12.61
CA CYS A 99 10.79 -15.40 13.62
C CYS A 99 9.95 -14.77 14.74
N ARG A 100 9.44 -15.58 15.65
CA ARG A 100 8.57 -15.12 16.76
C ARG A 100 9.22 -14.06 17.63
N GLU A 101 10.48 -14.26 18.02
CA GLU A 101 11.21 -13.36 18.89
C GLU A 101 11.32 -11.96 18.27
N ASN A 102 11.68 -11.88 16.99
CA ASN A 102 11.85 -10.62 16.27
C ASN A 102 10.50 -9.92 16.02
N LEU A 103 9.46 -10.68 15.62
CA LEU A 103 8.13 -10.13 15.42
C LEU A 103 7.55 -9.56 16.72
N GLU A 104 7.80 -10.19 17.87
CA GLU A 104 7.26 -9.73 19.16
C GLU A 104 7.76 -8.34 19.55
N VAL A 105 8.96 -7.96 19.12
CA VAL A 105 9.48 -6.59 19.33
C VAL A 105 8.57 -5.56 18.65
N GLN A 106 8.19 -5.81 17.41
CA GLN A 106 7.27 -4.93 16.66
C GLN A 106 5.85 -4.97 17.24
N LEU A 107 5.33 -6.17 17.54
CA LEU A 107 3.98 -6.32 18.11
C LEU A 107 3.83 -5.60 19.46
N LYS A 108 4.86 -5.64 20.30
CA LYS A 108 4.89 -4.90 21.56
C LYS A 108 4.76 -3.40 21.31
N ALA A 109 5.57 -2.85 20.43
CA ALA A 109 5.52 -1.42 20.09
C ALA A 109 4.14 -1.02 19.51
N ILE A 110 3.55 -1.87 18.67
CA ILE A 110 2.19 -1.66 18.14
C ILE A 110 1.17 -1.58 19.28
N ARG A 111 1.15 -2.55 20.18
CA ARG A 111 0.20 -2.57 21.32
C ARG A 111 0.32 -1.35 22.24
N GLU A 112 1.55 -0.86 22.42
CA GLU A 112 1.83 0.24 23.35
C GLU A 112 1.59 1.63 22.76
N THR A 113 1.73 1.80 21.43
CA THR A 113 1.84 3.14 20.86
C THR A 113 0.94 3.44 19.66
N ALA A 114 0.42 2.42 18.96
CA ALA A 114 -0.42 2.63 17.79
C ALA A 114 -1.79 3.21 18.17
N CYS A 115 -2.27 4.23 17.45
CA CYS A 115 -3.60 4.82 17.65
C CYS A 115 -4.66 4.29 16.67
N ILE A 116 -4.25 3.53 15.64
CA ILE A 116 -5.10 2.81 14.70
C ILE A 116 -4.63 1.35 14.61
N GLN A 117 -5.36 0.51 13.88
CA GLN A 117 -4.92 -0.84 13.64
C GLN A 117 -3.63 -0.85 12.79
N VAL A 118 -2.58 -1.46 13.31
CA VAL A 118 -1.32 -1.73 12.58
C VAL A 118 -1.12 -3.23 12.54
N VAL A 119 -1.02 -3.80 11.33
CA VAL A 119 -0.80 -5.23 11.12
C VAL A 119 0.55 -5.42 10.43
N PRO A 120 1.50 -6.16 11.01
CA PRO A 120 2.81 -6.36 10.40
C PRO A 120 2.77 -7.33 9.22
N TYR A 121 3.75 -7.21 8.33
CA TYR A 121 4.17 -8.28 7.44
C TYR A 121 5.21 -9.14 8.14
N GLY A 122 5.26 -10.45 7.80
CA GLY A 122 6.42 -11.29 8.06
C GLY A 122 7.38 -11.25 6.85
N THR A 123 8.67 -11.56 7.07
CA THR A 123 9.60 -11.68 5.93
C THR A 123 9.41 -13.01 5.20
N ILE A 124 9.73 -13.02 3.90
CA ILE A 124 9.83 -14.25 3.10
C ILE A 124 11.09 -15.01 3.51
N THR A 125 12.21 -14.29 3.68
CA THR A 125 13.50 -14.92 3.98
C THR A 125 14.11 -14.37 5.26
N VAL A 126 14.98 -15.16 5.89
CA VAL A 126 15.71 -14.75 7.10
C VAL A 126 16.55 -13.51 6.81
N GLY A 127 16.30 -12.45 7.58
CA GLY A 127 17.01 -11.18 7.44
C GLY A 127 16.78 -10.48 6.10
N GLU A 128 15.76 -10.87 5.31
CA GLU A 128 15.50 -10.38 3.95
C GLU A 128 16.71 -10.57 3.01
N LYS A 129 17.41 -11.70 3.13
CA LYS A 129 18.64 -11.98 2.38
C LYS A 129 18.42 -12.78 1.10
N GLY A 130 17.21 -13.33 0.90
CA GLY A 130 16.90 -14.17 -0.27
C GLY A 130 17.59 -15.55 -0.29
N GLU A 131 18.11 -16.03 0.87
CA GLU A 131 18.93 -17.25 0.96
C GLU A 131 18.23 -18.41 1.69
N LYS A 132 17.44 -18.12 2.72
CA LYS A 132 16.80 -19.11 3.60
C LYS A 132 15.41 -18.63 4.00
N LEU A 133 14.42 -19.52 4.00
CA LEU A 133 13.05 -19.19 4.39
C LEU A 133 12.97 -18.79 5.86
N ALA A 134 12.12 -17.81 6.16
CA ALA A 134 11.78 -17.39 7.51
C ALA A 134 10.96 -18.46 8.26
N ALA A 135 10.79 -18.28 9.57
CA ALA A 135 10.07 -19.22 10.44
C ALA A 135 8.54 -18.99 10.36
N TYR A 136 7.93 -19.22 9.19
CA TYR A 136 6.51 -18.91 8.95
C TYR A 136 5.56 -19.50 9.99
N ASP A 137 5.80 -20.77 10.42
CA ASP A 137 4.97 -21.46 11.40
C ASP A 137 4.82 -20.69 12.72
N GLU A 138 5.86 -19.91 13.08
CA GLU A 138 5.90 -19.16 14.33
C GLU A 138 5.14 -17.83 14.25
N ILE A 139 4.99 -17.24 13.04
CA ILE A 139 4.53 -15.86 12.87
C ILE A 139 3.25 -15.72 12.04
N VAL A 140 2.82 -16.75 11.35
CA VAL A 140 1.73 -16.72 10.35
C VAL A 140 0.40 -16.17 10.89
N ASN A 141 0.10 -16.34 12.17
CA ASN A 141 -1.16 -15.90 12.77
C ASN A 141 -1.18 -14.39 13.10
N ASP A 142 -0.01 -13.78 13.19
CA ASP A 142 0.14 -12.38 13.64
C ASP A 142 0.52 -11.41 12.51
N VAL A 143 0.64 -11.92 11.27
CA VAL A 143 1.01 -11.12 10.09
C VAL A 143 -0.10 -11.14 9.04
N CYS A 144 -0.25 -10.06 8.27
CA CYS A 144 -1.23 -10.00 7.17
C CYS A 144 -0.76 -10.81 5.95
N ALA A 145 0.50 -10.76 5.62
CA ALA A 145 1.12 -11.39 4.46
C ALA A 145 2.64 -11.54 4.67
N PHE A 146 3.36 -12.04 3.69
CA PHE A 146 4.82 -12.18 3.69
C PHE A 146 5.46 -11.37 2.57
N SER A 147 6.54 -10.64 2.88
CA SER A 147 7.27 -9.80 1.93
C SER A 147 8.75 -9.69 2.31
N ASP A 148 9.64 -9.56 1.33
CA ASP A 148 11.01 -9.05 1.49
C ASP A 148 11.09 -7.67 0.82
N ASP A 149 10.19 -6.76 1.23
CA ASP A 149 10.03 -5.46 0.59
C ASP A 149 11.29 -4.60 0.63
N GLY A 150 11.53 -3.89 -0.47
CA GLY A 150 12.71 -3.06 -0.69
C GLY A 150 13.95 -3.84 -1.17
N ARG A 151 13.90 -5.17 -1.25
CA ARG A 151 14.99 -6.02 -1.75
C ARG A 151 14.54 -7.01 -2.81
N GLY A 152 13.36 -7.60 -2.64
CA GLY A 152 12.84 -8.70 -3.45
C GLY A 152 13.65 -9.99 -3.30
N VAL A 153 13.05 -11.13 -3.62
CA VAL A 153 13.74 -12.42 -3.65
C VAL A 153 14.26 -12.69 -5.06
N GLN A 154 15.59 -12.61 -5.24
CA GLN A 154 16.24 -12.71 -6.54
C GLN A 154 16.41 -14.18 -7.01
N ASN A 155 16.41 -15.14 -6.08
CA ASN A 155 16.62 -16.55 -6.37
C ASN A 155 15.28 -17.26 -6.63
N ASP A 156 15.12 -17.84 -7.81
CA ASP A 156 13.89 -18.51 -8.26
C ASP A 156 13.52 -19.72 -7.40
N GLU A 157 14.51 -20.53 -6.98
CA GLU A 157 14.26 -21.71 -6.16
C GLU A 157 13.75 -21.33 -4.77
N ILE A 158 14.39 -20.35 -4.14
CA ILE A 158 13.97 -19.83 -2.83
C ILE A 158 12.55 -19.24 -2.92
N MET A 159 12.27 -18.45 -3.97
CA MET A 159 10.94 -17.88 -4.17
C MET A 159 9.88 -18.96 -4.40
N ARG A 160 10.20 -19.98 -5.20
CA ARG A 160 9.32 -21.15 -5.43
C ARG A 160 9.03 -21.92 -4.15
N GLU A 161 10.03 -22.19 -3.34
CA GLU A 161 9.87 -22.87 -2.05
C GLU A 161 9.04 -22.03 -1.08
N ALA A 162 9.30 -20.72 -1.01
CA ALA A 162 8.53 -19.79 -0.20
C ALA A 162 7.07 -19.78 -0.61
N MET A 163 6.76 -19.61 -1.90
CA MET A 163 5.41 -19.60 -2.43
C MET A 163 4.67 -20.92 -2.12
N LYS A 164 5.32 -22.07 -2.33
CA LYS A 164 4.73 -23.39 -1.96
C LYS A 164 4.40 -23.47 -0.48
N LYS A 165 5.31 -23.06 0.40
CA LYS A 165 5.09 -23.14 1.83
C LYS A 165 4.03 -22.13 2.29
N ILE A 166 4.09 -20.88 1.83
CA ILE A 166 3.12 -19.84 2.21
C ILE A 166 1.71 -20.18 1.72
N SER A 167 1.56 -20.83 0.56
CA SER A 167 0.26 -21.26 0.05
C SER A 167 -0.45 -22.25 1.01
N THR A 168 0.29 -23.08 1.74
CA THR A 168 -0.30 -24.03 2.72
C THR A 168 -1.00 -23.34 3.89
N TYR A 169 -0.63 -22.08 4.18
CA TYR A 169 -1.26 -21.25 5.22
C TYR A 169 -2.38 -20.35 4.66
N ASN A 170 -2.68 -20.46 3.36
CA ASN A 170 -3.65 -19.57 2.70
C ASN A 170 -3.30 -18.08 2.82
N LYS A 171 -2.01 -17.75 2.98
CA LYS A 171 -1.49 -16.38 3.09
C LYS A 171 -1.02 -15.85 1.73
N ILE A 172 -0.80 -14.55 1.68
CA ILE A 172 -0.38 -13.79 0.50
C ILE A 172 1.15 -13.68 0.51
N VAL A 173 1.78 -13.84 -0.66
CA VAL A 173 3.12 -13.32 -0.94
C VAL A 173 2.96 -11.95 -1.59
N ALA A 174 3.45 -10.90 -0.93
CA ALA A 174 3.46 -9.53 -1.45
C ALA A 174 4.89 -9.17 -1.86
N ALA A 175 5.08 -8.79 -3.12
CA ALA A 175 6.43 -8.66 -3.66
C ALA A 175 6.73 -7.25 -4.17
N HIS A 176 7.81 -6.67 -3.64
CA HIS A 176 8.55 -5.61 -4.30
C HIS A 176 9.30 -6.24 -5.47
N CYS A 177 8.85 -5.95 -6.68
CA CYS A 177 9.41 -6.56 -7.89
C CYS A 177 10.50 -5.68 -8.49
N GLU A 178 11.75 -6.08 -8.29
CA GLU A 178 12.91 -5.39 -8.82
C GLU A 178 14.04 -6.39 -9.11
N ASP A 179 14.36 -6.58 -10.39
CA ASP A 179 15.54 -7.35 -10.82
C ASP A 179 16.79 -6.49 -10.60
N ASN A 180 17.53 -6.81 -9.56
CA ASN A 180 18.72 -6.06 -9.14
C ASN A 180 19.83 -6.07 -10.21
N SER A 181 19.87 -7.06 -11.10
CA SER A 181 20.87 -7.15 -12.17
C SER A 181 20.70 -6.06 -13.24
N LEU A 182 19.50 -5.48 -13.34
CA LEU A 182 19.12 -4.49 -14.34
C LEU A 182 19.20 -3.03 -13.83
N LEU A 183 19.51 -2.81 -12.55
CA LEU A 183 19.51 -1.47 -11.97
C LEU A 183 20.64 -0.58 -12.47
N ALA A 184 21.79 -1.14 -12.82
CA ALA A 184 22.96 -0.43 -13.36
C ALA A 184 23.38 0.81 -12.52
N GLY A 185 23.09 0.79 -11.21
CA GLY A 185 23.32 1.92 -10.30
C GLY A 185 22.41 3.12 -10.55
N GLY A 186 21.25 2.90 -11.17
CA GLY A 186 20.18 3.88 -11.37
C GLY A 186 19.54 4.31 -10.05
N TYR A 187 18.92 5.49 -10.06
CA TYR A 187 18.27 6.07 -8.87
C TYR A 187 17.04 6.94 -9.18
N ILE A 188 16.71 7.12 -10.46
CA ILE A 188 15.46 7.69 -10.98
C ILE A 188 15.08 6.91 -12.24
N HIS A 189 13.94 7.20 -12.86
CA HIS A 189 13.53 6.57 -14.11
C HIS A 189 14.53 6.78 -15.25
N LYS A 190 14.78 5.75 -16.06
CA LYS A 190 15.57 5.81 -17.29
C LYS A 190 14.73 6.45 -18.41
N GLY A 191 14.37 7.73 -18.24
CA GLY A 191 13.55 8.50 -19.15
C GLY A 191 14.26 9.77 -19.63
N GLU A 192 13.48 10.68 -20.22
CA GLU A 192 13.99 11.92 -20.81
C GLU A 192 14.69 12.83 -19.79
N TYR A 193 14.13 12.94 -18.56
CA TYR A 193 14.74 13.75 -17.52
C TYR A 193 16.14 13.23 -17.15
N ALA A 194 16.30 11.94 -16.96
CA ALA A 194 17.60 11.35 -16.63
C ALA A 194 18.63 11.57 -17.75
N GLN A 195 18.21 11.42 -19.00
CA GLN A 195 19.06 11.66 -20.14
C GLN A 195 19.48 13.13 -20.25
N ALA A 196 18.54 14.06 -20.13
CA ALA A 196 18.78 15.50 -20.26
C ALA A 196 19.69 16.06 -19.16
N HIS A 197 19.64 15.47 -17.94
CA HIS A 197 20.38 15.97 -16.78
C HIS A 197 21.59 15.08 -16.39
N GLY A 198 21.91 14.06 -17.17
CA GLY A 198 23.08 13.19 -16.93
C GLY A 198 22.94 12.28 -15.70
N HIS A 199 21.73 11.87 -15.36
CA HIS A 199 21.47 10.93 -14.28
C HIS A 199 21.49 9.48 -14.75
N ARG A 200 21.76 8.55 -13.81
CA ARG A 200 21.61 7.11 -14.04
C ARG A 200 20.15 6.70 -13.85
N GLY A 201 19.60 6.08 -14.88
CA GLY A 201 18.20 5.65 -14.88
C GLY A 201 18.01 4.19 -14.49
N ILE A 202 16.92 3.90 -13.78
CA ILE A 202 16.36 2.57 -13.55
C ILE A 202 15.42 2.26 -14.72
N CYS A 203 15.69 1.20 -15.47
CA CYS A 203 14.85 0.81 -16.61
C CYS A 203 13.52 0.17 -16.14
N SER A 204 12.52 0.17 -17.00
CA SER A 204 11.22 -0.45 -16.70
C SER A 204 11.31 -1.97 -16.60
N GLU A 205 12.26 -2.56 -17.33
CA GLU A 205 12.54 -3.99 -17.31
C GLU A 205 12.90 -4.53 -15.92
N SER A 206 13.49 -3.71 -15.05
CA SER A 206 13.81 -4.14 -13.69
C SER A 206 12.56 -4.51 -12.88
N GLU A 207 11.42 -3.86 -13.12
CA GLU A 207 10.16 -4.15 -12.47
C GLU A 207 9.43 -5.32 -13.16
N TRP A 208 9.08 -5.16 -14.44
CA TRP A 208 8.16 -6.10 -15.07
C TRP A 208 8.78 -7.48 -15.36
N LYS A 209 10.11 -7.62 -15.54
CA LYS A 209 10.73 -8.94 -15.71
C LYS A 209 10.65 -9.79 -14.44
N GLN A 210 10.81 -9.18 -13.27
CA GLN A 210 10.60 -9.92 -12.03
C GLN A 210 9.13 -10.29 -11.84
N ILE A 211 8.20 -9.40 -12.19
CA ILE A 211 6.76 -9.74 -12.20
C ILE A 211 6.50 -10.93 -13.13
N GLU A 212 7.05 -10.92 -14.35
CA GLU A 212 6.89 -12.01 -15.30
C GLU A 212 7.39 -13.34 -14.74
N ARG A 213 8.60 -13.35 -14.13
CA ARG A 213 9.17 -14.50 -13.43
C ARG A 213 8.25 -14.99 -12.31
N ASP A 214 7.78 -14.08 -11.43
CA ASP A 214 6.96 -14.44 -10.29
C ASP A 214 5.58 -14.98 -10.72
N LEU A 215 4.99 -14.45 -11.77
CA LEU A 215 3.73 -14.94 -12.31
C LEU A 215 3.83 -16.40 -12.83
N GLN A 216 4.99 -16.83 -13.36
CA GLN A 216 5.22 -18.23 -13.69
C GLN A 216 5.25 -19.09 -12.42
N LEU A 217 5.92 -18.62 -11.35
CA LEU A 217 5.94 -19.32 -10.07
C LEU A 217 4.56 -19.37 -9.41
N VAL A 218 3.75 -18.32 -9.54
CA VAL A 218 2.33 -18.32 -9.09
C VAL A 218 1.53 -19.40 -9.81
N LYS A 219 1.72 -19.54 -11.12
CA LYS A 219 1.05 -20.59 -11.91
C LYS A 219 1.45 -22.00 -11.48
N GLU A 220 2.70 -22.20 -11.08
CA GLU A 220 3.21 -23.48 -10.56
C GLU A 220 2.71 -23.81 -9.16
N THR A 221 2.57 -22.81 -8.31
CA THR A 221 2.36 -22.98 -6.85
C THR A 221 0.93 -22.74 -6.39
N GLY A 222 0.13 -21.98 -7.15
CA GLY A 222 -1.22 -21.57 -6.78
C GLY A 222 -1.30 -20.63 -5.57
N VAL A 223 -0.19 -19.99 -5.20
CA VAL A 223 -0.15 -19.05 -4.06
C VAL A 223 -0.98 -17.79 -4.37
N LYS A 224 -1.57 -17.21 -3.33
CA LYS A 224 -2.11 -15.85 -3.40
C LYS A 224 -0.96 -14.87 -3.56
N TYR A 225 -0.94 -14.10 -4.63
CA TYR A 225 0.14 -13.19 -4.94
C TYR A 225 -0.34 -11.75 -5.03
N HIS A 226 0.45 -10.82 -4.49
CA HIS A 226 0.19 -9.39 -4.58
C HIS A 226 1.43 -8.66 -5.06
N VAL A 227 1.29 -7.90 -6.14
CA VAL A 227 2.39 -7.08 -6.68
C VAL A 227 2.31 -5.69 -6.06
N CYS A 228 3.33 -5.33 -5.29
CA CYS A 228 3.42 -4.04 -4.63
C CYS A 228 3.67 -2.90 -5.63
N HIS A 229 3.15 -1.71 -5.36
CA HIS A 229 3.47 -0.41 -5.95
C HIS A 229 3.89 -0.44 -7.43
N ILE A 230 3.13 -1.12 -8.32
CA ILE A 230 3.47 -1.18 -9.75
C ILE A 230 3.52 0.22 -10.36
N SER A 231 4.50 0.44 -11.26
CA SER A 231 4.76 1.74 -11.85
C SER A 231 4.83 1.72 -13.38
N THR A 232 4.87 0.55 -14.03
CA THR A 232 5.06 0.43 -15.48
C THR A 232 3.85 -0.13 -16.21
N ARG A 233 3.66 0.28 -17.47
CA ARG A 233 2.58 -0.20 -18.35
C ARG A 233 2.70 -1.70 -18.65
N GLU A 234 3.93 -2.22 -18.73
CA GLU A 234 4.18 -3.63 -18.96
C GLU A 234 3.72 -4.47 -17.76
N SER A 235 3.93 -3.99 -16.53
CA SER A 235 3.43 -4.62 -15.31
C SER A 235 1.89 -4.72 -15.32
N VAL A 236 1.20 -3.64 -15.72
CA VAL A 236 -0.27 -3.66 -15.88
C VAL A 236 -0.69 -4.73 -16.89
N ALA A 237 -0.02 -4.82 -18.04
CA ALA A 237 -0.35 -5.79 -19.09
C ALA A 237 -0.14 -7.24 -18.62
N LEU A 238 0.96 -7.52 -17.93
CA LEU A 238 1.28 -8.85 -17.39
C LEU A 238 0.25 -9.29 -16.34
N ILE A 239 -0.09 -8.41 -15.39
CA ILE A 239 -1.05 -8.71 -14.33
C ILE A 239 -2.46 -8.90 -14.91
N ARG A 240 -2.87 -8.05 -15.87
CA ARG A 240 -4.15 -8.21 -16.58
C ARG A 240 -4.26 -9.58 -17.23
N LYS A 241 -3.20 -10.01 -17.93
CA LYS A 241 -3.12 -11.33 -18.56
C LYS A 241 -3.20 -12.47 -17.52
N ALA A 242 -2.42 -12.40 -16.47
CA ALA A 242 -2.39 -13.41 -15.39
C ALA A 242 -3.78 -13.58 -14.74
N ARG A 243 -4.48 -12.47 -14.46
CA ARG A 243 -5.85 -12.51 -13.91
C ARG A 243 -6.86 -13.09 -14.91
N ALA A 244 -6.72 -12.78 -16.20
CA ALA A 244 -7.57 -13.38 -17.26
C ALA A 244 -7.32 -14.89 -17.38
N GLU A 245 -6.13 -15.39 -17.08
CA GLU A 245 -5.80 -16.82 -16.99
C GLU A 245 -6.29 -17.48 -15.69
N GLY A 246 -6.91 -16.73 -14.77
CA GLY A 246 -7.49 -17.23 -13.53
C GLY A 246 -6.49 -17.35 -12.37
N LEU A 247 -5.32 -16.76 -12.45
CA LEU A 247 -4.36 -16.73 -11.35
C LEU A 247 -4.86 -15.80 -10.21
N ASP A 248 -4.65 -16.20 -8.97
CA ASP A 248 -5.00 -15.39 -7.78
C ASP A 248 -3.99 -14.27 -7.55
N VAL A 249 -4.01 -13.28 -8.44
CA VAL A 249 -3.08 -12.15 -8.46
C VAL A 249 -3.83 -10.84 -8.26
N THR A 250 -3.32 -10.02 -7.36
CA THR A 250 -3.73 -8.63 -7.17
C THR A 250 -2.52 -7.70 -7.23
N CYS A 251 -2.76 -6.40 -7.40
CA CYS A 251 -1.70 -5.40 -7.33
C CYS A 251 -2.22 -4.09 -6.76
N GLU A 252 -1.27 -3.27 -6.35
CA GLU A 252 -1.48 -1.88 -5.96
C GLU A 252 -0.58 -0.94 -6.77
N THR A 253 -0.98 0.32 -6.83
CA THR A 253 -0.12 1.42 -7.27
C THR A 253 -0.19 2.55 -6.25
N ALA A 254 0.65 3.58 -6.38
CA ALA A 254 0.72 4.63 -5.40
C ALA A 254 0.19 5.99 -5.94
N PRO A 255 -0.25 6.90 -5.04
CA PRO A 255 -0.76 8.22 -5.43
C PRO A 255 0.22 9.01 -6.31
N HIS A 256 1.51 8.93 -6.03
CA HIS A 256 2.54 9.63 -6.80
C HIS A 256 2.68 9.09 -8.22
N TYR A 257 2.51 7.80 -8.49
CA TYR A 257 2.52 7.25 -9.85
C TYR A 257 1.27 7.61 -10.66
N LEU A 258 0.16 7.90 -10.00
CA LEU A 258 -1.09 8.30 -10.66
C LEU A 258 -1.17 9.81 -10.96
N THR A 259 -0.36 10.62 -10.28
CA THR A 259 -0.48 12.09 -10.31
C THR A 259 0.75 12.81 -10.81
N MET A 260 1.86 12.10 -11.02
CA MET A 260 3.14 12.64 -11.49
C MET A 260 3.70 11.79 -12.63
N ASN A 261 4.55 12.41 -13.45
CA ASN A 261 5.40 11.77 -14.43
C ASN A 261 6.84 12.34 -14.35
N ASP A 262 7.78 11.77 -15.08
CA ASP A 262 9.20 12.11 -15.00
C ASP A 262 9.53 13.54 -15.49
N SER A 263 8.66 14.17 -16.30
CA SER A 263 8.83 15.58 -16.69
C SER A 263 8.69 16.56 -15.52
N MET A 264 8.07 16.10 -14.40
CA MET A 264 7.87 16.89 -13.17
C MET A 264 9.04 16.79 -12.20
N LEU A 265 10.04 15.95 -12.47
CA LEU A 265 11.19 15.76 -11.60
C LEU A 265 11.99 17.05 -11.40
N GLN A 266 12.61 17.18 -10.25
CA GLN A 266 13.48 18.30 -9.88
C GLN A 266 14.74 17.74 -9.20
N GLU A 267 15.81 18.56 -9.13
CA GLU A 267 17.06 18.22 -8.45
C GLU A 267 16.92 18.21 -6.92
N ASP A 268 15.87 17.54 -6.43
CA ASP A 268 15.47 17.50 -5.03
C ASP A 268 15.20 16.05 -4.60
N GLY A 269 15.72 15.66 -3.46
CA GLY A 269 15.52 14.30 -2.90
C GLY A 269 14.07 13.94 -2.65
N ARG A 270 13.14 14.90 -2.56
CA ARG A 270 11.69 14.64 -2.44
C ARG A 270 11.12 13.91 -3.65
N PHE A 271 11.76 14.00 -4.82
CA PHE A 271 11.37 13.30 -6.04
C PHE A 271 12.04 11.91 -6.19
N LYS A 272 12.75 11.46 -5.16
CA LYS A 272 13.44 10.16 -5.18
C LYS A 272 12.70 9.10 -4.37
N MET A 273 12.16 8.11 -5.05
CA MET A 273 11.50 6.92 -4.50
C MET A 273 11.80 5.70 -5.38
N ASN A 274 11.47 4.51 -4.92
CA ASN A 274 11.62 3.27 -5.68
C ASN A 274 10.36 2.40 -5.49
N PRO A 275 9.68 2.04 -6.58
CA PRO A 275 9.94 2.38 -8.00
C PRO A 275 10.03 3.89 -8.27
N PRO A 276 10.79 4.33 -9.30
CA PRO A 276 10.88 5.74 -9.64
C PRO A 276 9.61 6.25 -10.32
N ILE A 277 9.37 7.57 -10.29
CA ILE A 277 8.35 8.22 -11.13
C ILE A 277 8.68 7.94 -12.59
N ARG A 278 7.73 7.32 -13.31
CA ARG A 278 7.86 6.88 -14.70
C ARG A 278 7.37 7.91 -15.71
N SER A 279 7.28 7.50 -16.97
CA SER A 279 6.78 8.32 -18.07
C SER A 279 5.29 8.64 -17.97
N GLU A 280 4.83 9.55 -18.82
CA GLU A 280 3.38 9.85 -18.94
C GLU A 280 2.59 8.65 -19.44
N GLU A 281 3.15 7.88 -20.38
CA GLU A 281 2.51 6.67 -20.92
C GLU A 281 2.34 5.59 -19.84
N ASP A 282 3.30 5.47 -18.92
CA ASP A 282 3.17 4.57 -17.77
C ASP A 282 2.06 5.05 -16.83
N ARG A 283 2.01 6.35 -16.52
CA ARG A 283 0.96 6.94 -15.70
C ARG A 283 -0.44 6.71 -16.29
N GLU A 284 -0.60 6.93 -17.59
CA GLU A 284 -1.87 6.70 -18.30
C GLU A 284 -2.26 5.21 -18.26
N ALA A 285 -1.30 4.30 -18.42
CA ALA A 285 -1.55 2.87 -18.33
C ALA A 285 -1.98 2.42 -16.93
N LEU A 286 -1.42 3.01 -15.87
CA LEU A 286 -1.86 2.79 -14.49
C LEU A 286 -3.30 3.25 -14.29
N ILE A 287 -3.66 4.44 -14.77
CA ILE A 287 -5.05 4.94 -14.71
C ILE A 287 -6.00 4.00 -15.47
N ALA A 288 -5.63 3.58 -16.68
CA ALA A 288 -6.41 2.60 -17.44
C ALA A 288 -6.57 1.27 -16.69
N GLY A 289 -5.51 0.81 -16.01
CA GLY A 289 -5.53 -0.40 -15.16
C GLY A 289 -6.45 -0.28 -13.94
N ILE A 290 -6.60 0.92 -13.37
CA ILE A 290 -7.59 1.19 -12.33
C ILE A 290 -9.01 1.14 -12.90
N LEU A 291 -9.23 1.74 -14.06
CA LEU A 291 -10.56 1.84 -14.68
C LEU A 291 -11.10 0.47 -15.13
N ASP A 292 -10.24 -0.40 -15.65
CA ASP A 292 -10.62 -1.75 -16.05
C ASP A 292 -10.59 -2.79 -14.91
N GLY A 293 -10.15 -2.38 -13.72
CA GLY A 293 -10.09 -3.21 -12.52
C GLY A 293 -8.87 -4.13 -12.42
N THR A 294 -7.89 -4.01 -13.32
CA THR A 294 -6.60 -4.73 -13.22
C THR A 294 -5.87 -4.33 -11.95
N ILE A 295 -5.77 -3.02 -11.67
CA ILE A 295 -5.24 -2.48 -10.43
C ILE A 295 -6.40 -2.34 -9.45
N GLY A 296 -6.34 -3.13 -8.39
CA GLY A 296 -7.42 -3.22 -7.40
C GLY A 296 -7.24 -2.34 -6.18
N MET A 297 -6.06 -1.79 -5.93
CA MET A 297 -5.75 -1.06 -4.70
C MET A 297 -4.84 0.14 -4.96
N ILE A 298 -4.96 1.13 -4.08
CA ILE A 298 -4.01 2.23 -3.97
C ILE A 298 -3.42 2.16 -2.57
N ALA A 299 -2.10 2.03 -2.49
CA ALA A 299 -1.32 2.10 -1.26
C ALA A 299 -0.30 3.22 -1.37
N THR A 300 0.08 3.80 -0.23
CA THR A 300 0.91 5.02 -0.28
C THR A 300 2.39 4.74 -0.51
N ASP A 301 2.85 3.56 -0.17
CA ASP A 301 4.29 3.31 0.02
C ASP A 301 4.92 4.43 0.89
N HIS A 302 4.23 4.76 1.99
CA HIS A 302 4.72 5.76 2.94
C HIS A 302 6.06 5.31 3.51
N ALA A 303 7.14 5.92 3.05
CA ALA A 303 8.52 5.52 3.35
C ALA A 303 9.36 6.70 3.83
N PRO A 304 9.18 7.15 5.07
CA PRO A 304 9.84 8.31 5.63
C PRO A 304 11.34 8.10 5.81
N HIS A 305 12.08 9.20 5.64
CA HIS A 305 13.50 9.33 5.92
C HIS A 305 13.75 10.66 6.63
N SER A 306 14.87 10.76 7.34
CA SER A 306 15.24 12.00 8.02
C SER A 306 15.48 13.16 7.04
N ALA A 307 15.33 14.39 7.51
CA ALA A 307 15.61 15.58 6.71
C ALA A 307 17.04 15.55 6.12
N GLU A 308 18.03 15.07 6.90
CA GLU A 308 19.41 14.91 6.42
C GLU A 308 19.50 13.91 5.26
N GLU A 309 18.83 12.76 5.38
CA GLU A 309 18.81 11.72 4.34
C GLU A 309 18.11 12.18 3.05
N LYS A 310 17.15 13.10 3.13
CA LYS A 310 16.39 13.63 1.99
C LYS A 310 16.94 14.94 1.41
N SER A 311 17.88 15.62 2.08
CA SER A 311 18.44 16.92 1.63
C SER A 311 19.64 16.81 0.68
N ARG A 312 19.96 15.61 0.18
CA ARG A 312 21.19 15.31 -0.59
C ARG A 312 20.97 15.29 -2.10
N GLY A 313 19.86 15.87 -2.60
CA GLY A 313 19.48 15.89 -4.02
C GLY A 313 19.10 14.50 -4.56
N LEU A 314 18.75 14.40 -5.83
CA LEU A 314 18.32 13.13 -6.45
C LEU A 314 19.34 12.01 -6.31
N LYS A 315 20.62 12.29 -6.52
CA LYS A 315 21.66 11.26 -6.57
C LYS A 315 21.94 10.62 -5.21
N LYS A 316 21.97 11.39 -4.13
CA LYS A 316 22.48 10.94 -2.82
C LYS A 316 21.41 10.77 -1.75
N SER A 317 20.22 11.31 -1.93
CA SER A 317 19.11 11.09 -1.00
C SER A 317 18.70 9.62 -0.99
N LEU A 318 18.14 9.14 0.12
CA LEU A 318 17.52 7.82 0.18
C LEU A 318 16.18 7.82 -0.55
N MET A 319 15.79 6.64 -1.03
CA MET A 319 14.55 6.43 -1.77
C MET A 319 13.37 6.31 -0.80
N GLY A 320 12.30 7.04 -1.05
CA GLY A 320 11.07 7.03 -0.27
C GLY A 320 10.42 8.39 -0.18
N VAL A 321 9.10 8.39 -0.05
CA VAL A 321 8.26 9.57 0.13
C VAL A 321 7.25 9.34 1.24
N VAL A 322 6.75 10.41 1.86
CA VAL A 322 5.62 10.35 2.78
C VAL A 322 4.32 10.52 2.00
N GLY A 323 3.26 9.80 2.37
CA GLY A 323 2.03 9.79 1.60
C GLY A 323 0.75 9.74 2.43
N LEU A 324 0.76 9.24 3.66
CA LEU A 324 -0.44 8.96 4.43
C LEU A 324 -1.38 10.16 4.57
N GLU A 325 -0.89 11.32 4.96
CA GLU A 325 -1.72 12.52 5.17
C GLU A 325 -2.24 13.15 3.86
N THR A 326 -1.60 12.87 2.73
CA THR A 326 -1.85 13.58 1.46
C THR A 326 -2.49 12.71 0.38
N ALA A 327 -2.54 11.38 0.55
CA ALA A 327 -3.02 10.45 -0.46
C ALA A 327 -4.46 10.75 -0.90
N PHE A 328 -5.40 10.76 0.03
CA PHE A 328 -6.80 11.04 -0.32
C PHE A 328 -7.02 12.44 -0.91
N PRO A 329 -6.50 13.53 -0.31
CA PRO A 329 -6.68 14.88 -0.87
C PRO A 329 -6.15 15.02 -2.30
N ILE A 330 -4.98 14.44 -2.61
CA ILE A 330 -4.42 14.56 -3.96
C ILE A 330 -5.19 13.71 -4.98
N LEU A 331 -5.53 12.46 -4.62
CA LEU A 331 -6.33 11.58 -5.48
C LEU A 331 -7.73 12.15 -5.73
N TYR A 332 -8.39 12.63 -4.69
CA TYR A 332 -9.69 13.29 -4.82
C TYR A 332 -9.60 14.51 -5.76
N THR A 333 -8.60 15.36 -5.55
CA THR A 333 -8.43 16.59 -6.33
C THR A 333 -8.06 16.29 -7.79
N LYS A 334 -7.14 15.37 -8.03
CA LYS A 334 -6.60 15.10 -9.36
C LYS A 334 -7.41 14.09 -10.18
N LEU A 335 -8.12 13.16 -9.53
CA LEU A 335 -8.82 12.10 -10.24
C LEU A 335 -10.35 12.17 -10.07
N VAL A 336 -10.85 12.48 -8.86
CA VAL A 336 -12.30 12.53 -8.66
C VAL A 336 -12.90 13.85 -9.13
N LYS A 337 -12.33 15.00 -8.71
CA LYS A 337 -12.83 16.32 -9.14
C LYS A 337 -12.70 16.57 -10.64
N THR A 338 -11.78 15.89 -11.30
CA THR A 338 -11.58 15.96 -12.75
C THR A 338 -12.44 14.95 -13.53
N GLY A 339 -13.17 14.08 -12.84
CA GLY A 339 -14.06 13.09 -13.46
C GLY A 339 -13.37 11.85 -14.02
N VAL A 340 -12.07 11.64 -13.70
CA VAL A 340 -11.33 10.42 -14.10
C VAL A 340 -11.85 9.21 -13.31
N LEU A 341 -12.11 9.37 -12.01
CA LEU A 341 -12.68 8.33 -11.13
C LEU A 341 -13.94 8.87 -10.43
N SER A 342 -14.87 7.98 -10.09
CA SER A 342 -15.90 8.31 -9.10
C SER A 342 -15.35 8.24 -7.68
N LEU A 343 -16.01 8.90 -6.72
CA LEU A 343 -15.64 8.81 -5.31
C LEU A 343 -15.83 7.39 -4.77
N GLU A 344 -16.88 6.71 -5.23
CA GLU A 344 -17.15 5.30 -4.90
C GLU A 344 -15.98 4.40 -5.33
N LYS A 345 -15.45 4.61 -6.55
CA LYS A 345 -14.29 3.85 -7.03
C LYS A 345 -13.05 4.14 -6.20
N LEU A 346 -12.82 5.38 -5.81
CA LEU A 346 -11.69 5.71 -4.94
C LEU A 346 -11.80 5.03 -3.56
N ILE A 347 -13.01 4.98 -2.97
CA ILE A 347 -13.24 4.26 -1.71
C ILE A 347 -13.05 2.75 -1.90
N GLU A 348 -13.52 2.19 -3.02
CA GLU A 348 -13.26 0.78 -3.36
C GLU A 348 -11.76 0.46 -3.33
N LEU A 349 -10.93 1.30 -3.96
CA LEU A 349 -9.47 1.13 -4.07
C LEU A 349 -8.71 1.35 -2.75
N MET A 350 -9.22 2.21 -1.87
CA MET A 350 -8.55 2.59 -0.62
C MET A 350 -9.16 1.93 0.63
N HIS A 351 -10.28 1.23 0.51
CA HIS A 351 -10.92 0.56 1.64
C HIS A 351 -11.39 -0.86 1.31
N THR A 352 -12.35 -1.00 0.37
CA THR A 352 -13.07 -2.28 0.17
C THR A 352 -12.14 -3.38 -0.32
N ASN A 353 -11.35 -3.12 -1.35
CA ASN A 353 -10.46 -4.11 -1.92
C ASN A 353 -9.27 -4.45 -1.01
N PRO A 354 -8.56 -3.46 -0.40
CA PRO A 354 -7.54 -3.73 0.61
C PRO A 354 -8.06 -4.61 1.75
N ARG A 355 -9.22 -4.26 2.31
CA ARG A 355 -9.86 -5.00 3.38
C ARG A 355 -10.14 -6.46 3.01
N ASN A 356 -10.74 -6.67 1.85
CA ASN A 356 -11.14 -8.00 1.39
C ASN A 356 -9.92 -8.88 1.07
N ARG A 357 -8.88 -8.30 0.47
CA ARG A 357 -7.68 -9.05 0.07
C ARG A 357 -6.83 -9.44 1.26
N PHE A 358 -6.57 -8.51 2.17
CA PHE A 358 -5.65 -8.70 3.30
C PHE A 358 -6.35 -9.09 4.61
N CYS A 359 -7.67 -9.10 4.62
CA CYS A 359 -8.47 -9.40 5.82
C CYS A 359 -8.12 -8.49 7.02
N VAL A 360 -7.91 -7.21 6.75
CA VAL A 360 -7.57 -6.17 7.74
C VAL A 360 -8.68 -5.12 7.83
N GLY A 361 -8.68 -4.35 8.92
CA GLY A 361 -9.73 -3.36 9.20
C GLY A 361 -10.93 -3.97 9.93
N THR A 362 -11.76 -3.09 10.51
CA THR A 362 -12.98 -3.50 11.20
C THR A 362 -14.01 -4.01 10.18
N PRO A 363 -14.71 -5.13 10.44
CA PRO A 363 -15.82 -5.55 9.61
C PRO A 363 -16.88 -4.45 9.49
N LEU A 364 -17.34 -4.19 8.29
CA LEU A 364 -18.58 -3.48 8.04
C LEU A 364 -19.70 -4.51 8.08
N GLU A 365 -20.35 -4.68 9.21
CA GLU A 365 -21.58 -5.47 9.34
C GLU A 365 -22.82 -4.66 9.02
#